data_c7ed362cbc3ea957fdf744e3ed3ba2a9
#
_entry.id   c7ed362cbc3ea957fdf744e3ed3ba2a9
#
_cell.length_a   1.000
_cell.length_b   1.000
_cell.length_c   1.000
_cell.angle_alpha   90.00
_cell.angle_beta   90.00
_cell.angle_gamma   90.00
#
_symmetry.space_group_name_H-M   'P 1'
#
loop_
_entity.id
_entity.type
_entity.pdbx_description
1 polymer ?
#
loop_
_entity_poly.entity_id
_entity_poly.type
_entity_poly.pdbx_seq_one_letter_code
_entity_poly.pdbx_strand_id
1 'polypeptide(L)'
;MSPRISVFAALAASFLLSGCIFSETPKFPAENAVAVFGDGGRFQGYDRTEDGRYKKADEAIFIVKRRGDGGYDFVDQKDEVQPISFHPIAGGNFVGQAPENGKSRYAYVVFRIAGNEAFIYVPDCDKQDKAQLKKLGVAIGQFECKIDRVADPAAFFASLTLGEPTSKLVRE
;
A
#
# COMPACT_ATOMS: atom_id res chain seq x y z
N MET A 1 -11.95 -35.51 13.88
CA MET A 1 -11.98 -34.70 12.65
C MET A 1 -12.06 -33.24 13.06
N SER A 2 -10.93 -32.54 13.13
CA SER A 2 -10.90 -31.12 13.45
C SER A 2 -11.08 -30.32 12.17
N PRO A 3 -11.97 -29.31 12.13
CA PRO A 3 -12.08 -28.45 10.97
C PRO A 3 -10.83 -27.57 10.90
N ARG A 4 -10.02 -27.77 9.87
CA ARG A 4 -8.98 -26.83 9.48
C ARG A 4 -9.69 -25.58 8.95
N ILE A 5 -9.87 -24.59 9.80
CA ILE A 5 -10.31 -23.26 9.40
C ILE A 5 -9.21 -22.71 8.50
N SER A 6 -9.52 -22.61 7.21
CA SER A 6 -8.65 -21.96 6.23
C SER A 6 -8.57 -20.49 6.58
N VAL A 7 -7.50 -20.09 7.23
CA VAL A 7 -7.16 -18.69 7.61
C VAL A 7 -6.82 -17.83 6.36
N PHE A 8 -6.83 -18.42 5.17
CA PHE A 8 -6.38 -17.78 3.92
C PHE A 8 -7.41 -16.90 3.20
N ALA A 9 -8.68 -16.94 3.58
CA ALA A 9 -9.73 -16.21 2.87
C ALA A 9 -9.84 -14.70 3.24
N ALA A 10 -9.16 -14.25 4.30
CA ALA A 10 -9.22 -12.85 4.75
C ALA A 10 -8.02 -12.01 4.25
N LEU A 11 -7.06 -12.61 3.54
CA LEU A 11 -5.80 -11.93 3.22
C LEU A 11 -5.84 -11.09 1.93
N ALA A 12 -6.71 -11.36 0.97
CA ALA A 12 -6.67 -10.66 -0.32
C ALA A 12 -6.98 -9.15 -0.20
N ALA A 13 -7.93 -8.76 0.65
CA ALA A 13 -8.19 -7.35 0.94
C ALA A 13 -7.20 -6.73 1.95
N SER A 14 -6.58 -7.57 2.79
CA SER A 14 -5.60 -7.13 3.79
C SER A 14 -4.25 -6.75 3.19
N PHE A 15 -3.94 -7.21 1.97
CA PHE A 15 -2.63 -6.97 1.33
C PHE A 15 -2.34 -5.50 1.02
N LEU A 16 -3.38 -4.72 0.74
CA LEU A 16 -3.22 -3.30 0.43
C LEU A 16 -3.26 -2.40 1.67
N LEU A 17 -3.63 -2.93 2.86
CA LEU A 17 -4.03 -2.10 4.00
C LEU A 17 -3.33 -2.41 5.32
N SER A 18 -2.44 -3.38 5.39
CA SER A 18 -1.64 -3.61 6.61
C SER A 18 -0.42 -2.70 6.67
N GLY A 19 -0.60 -1.43 6.29
CA GLY A 19 0.44 -0.42 6.44
C GLY A 19 0.67 -0.14 7.93
N CYS A 20 1.90 -0.35 8.40
CA CYS A 20 2.30 0.10 9.74
C CYS A 20 2.28 1.63 9.88
N ILE A 21 2.05 2.36 8.79
CA ILE A 21 2.02 3.83 8.72
C ILE A 21 0.60 4.29 8.45
N PHE A 22 0.07 5.17 9.29
CA PHE A 22 -1.28 5.70 9.15
C PHE A 22 -1.39 7.17 9.57
N SER A 23 -2.50 7.81 9.19
CA SER A 23 -2.91 9.13 9.64
C SER A 23 -4.43 9.22 9.80
N GLU A 24 -4.93 10.12 10.64
CA GLU A 24 -6.36 10.36 10.80
C GLU A 24 -6.97 11.14 9.62
N THR A 25 -6.14 11.95 8.96
CA THR A 25 -6.54 12.70 7.75
C THR A 25 -5.64 12.36 6.58
N PRO A 26 -6.11 12.46 5.33
CA PRO A 26 -5.26 12.19 4.17
C PRO A 26 -4.07 13.17 4.16
N LYS A 27 -2.87 12.66 3.96
CA LYS A 27 -1.63 13.46 3.93
C LYS A 27 -1.28 13.97 2.55
N PHE A 28 -1.85 13.37 1.52
CA PHE A 28 -1.64 13.79 0.14
C PHE A 28 -2.97 14.29 -0.43
N PRO A 29 -2.99 15.52 -0.99
CA PRO A 29 -4.18 16.07 -1.62
C PRO A 29 -4.60 15.26 -2.86
N ALA A 30 -5.91 15.06 -3.05
CA ALA A 30 -6.43 14.26 -4.16
C ALA A 30 -6.05 14.83 -5.54
N GLU A 31 -5.99 16.15 -5.67
CA GLU A 31 -5.60 16.86 -6.90
C GLU A 31 -4.17 16.58 -7.35
N ASN A 32 -3.31 16.09 -6.45
CA ASN A 32 -1.93 15.72 -6.74
C ASN A 32 -1.76 14.23 -7.07
N ALA A 33 -2.87 13.48 -7.15
CA ALA A 33 -2.82 12.08 -7.53
C ALA A 33 -2.44 11.90 -9.01
N VAL A 34 -1.64 10.88 -9.28
CA VAL A 34 -1.16 10.56 -10.63
C VAL A 34 -1.65 9.20 -11.10
N ALA A 35 -1.90 9.11 -12.41
CA ALA A 35 -2.42 7.90 -13.04
C ALA A 35 -1.30 6.90 -13.37
N VAL A 36 -0.86 6.12 -12.37
CA VAL A 36 0.26 5.16 -12.50
C VAL A 36 -0.08 3.93 -13.35
N PHE A 37 -1.36 3.58 -13.47
CA PHE A 37 -1.84 2.43 -14.23
C PHE A 37 -2.60 2.81 -15.51
N GLY A 38 -2.44 4.05 -16.02
CA GLY A 38 -3.21 4.54 -17.16
C GLY A 38 -4.72 4.44 -16.90
N ASP A 39 -5.47 3.78 -17.80
CA ASP A 39 -6.93 3.61 -17.64
C ASP A 39 -7.32 2.47 -16.68
N GLY A 40 -6.34 1.80 -16.09
CA GLY A 40 -6.55 0.64 -15.23
C GLY A 40 -6.40 -0.68 -15.99
N GLY A 41 -7.10 -1.73 -15.54
CA GLY A 41 -7.06 -3.06 -16.15
C GLY A 41 -7.22 -4.17 -15.14
N ARG A 42 -6.95 -5.40 -15.58
CA ARG A 42 -6.94 -6.59 -14.72
C ARG A 42 -5.52 -6.85 -14.21
N PHE A 43 -5.39 -7.12 -12.93
CA PHE A 43 -4.11 -7.40 -12.28
C PHE A 43 -4.20 -8.67 -11.44
N GLN A 44 -3.13 -9.46 -11.49
CA GLN A 44 -2.91 -10.61 -10.64
C GLN A 44 -1.88 -10.28 -9.56
N GLY A 45 -2.20 -10.57 -8.31
CA GLY A 45 -1.30 -10.43 -7.17
C GLY A 45 -0.37 -11.64 -7.01
N TYR A 46 0.84 -11.37 -6.54
CA TYR A 46 1.86 -12.37 -6.19
C TYR A 46 2.48 -11.99 -4.85
N ASP A 47 2.60 -12.96 -3.97
CA ASP A 47 3.27 -12.82 -2.68
C ASP A 47 4.73 -13.21 -2.77
N ARG A 48 5.58 -12.47 -2.08
CA ARG A 48 6.98 -12.83 -1.94
C ARG A 48 7.11 -13.92 -0.88
N THR A 49 7.73 -15.02 -1.23
CA THR A 49 8.03 -16.13 -0.33
C THR A 49 9.34 -15.88 0.44
N GLU A 50 9.59 -16.63 1.51
CA GLU A 50 10.80 -16.49 2.34
C GLU A 50 12.10 -16.68 1.55
N ASP A 51 12.08 -17.50 0.51
CA ASP A 51 13.22 -17.72 -0.39
C ASP A 51 13.37 -16.63 -1.49
N GLY A 52 12.57 -15.56 -1.39
CA GLY A 52 12.64 -14.39 -2.27
C GLY A 52 11.94 -14.52 -3.61
N ARG A 53 11.31 -15.67 -3.90
CA ARG A 53 10.51 -15.87 -5.11
C ARG A 53 9.11 -15.27 -4.96
N TYR A 54 8.41 -15.09 -6.07
CA TYR A 54 7.02 -14.68 -6.08
C TYR A 54 6.10 -15.85 -6.41
N LYS A 55 5.12 -16.09 -5.54
CA LYS A 55 4.09 -17.09 -5.73
C LYS A 55 2.77 -16.39 -6.04
N LYS A 56 2.06 -16.88 -7.05
CA LYS A 56 0.72 -16.40 -7.39
C LYS A 56 -0.21 -16.55 -6.18
N ALA A 57 -0.90 -15.47 -5.85
CA ALA A 57 -1.95 -15.44 -4.84
C ALA A 57 -3.29 -15.63 -5.54
N ASP A 58 -3.90 -16.81 -5.41
CA ASP A 58 -5.07 -17.20 -6.22
C ASP A 58 -6.28 -16.27 -6.02
N GLU A 59 -6.43 -15.71 -4.82
CA GLU A 59 -7.52 -14.79 -4.49
C GLU A 59 -7.16 -13.30 -4.70
N ALA A 60 -5.93 -12.98 -5.14
CA ALA A 60 -5.48 -11.61 -5.34
C ALA A 60 -5.62 -11.18 -6.81
N ILE A 61 -6.84 -11.25 -7.34
CA ILE A 61 -7.18 -10.71 -8.66
C ILE A 61 -7.96 -9.42 -8.45
N PHE A 62 -7.51 -8.35 -9.11
CA PHE A 62 -8.13 -7.04 -9.02
C PHE A 62 -8.51 -6.50 -10.40
N ILE A 63 -9.70 -5.94 -10.48
CA ILE A 63 -10.06 -5.03 -11.57
C ILE A 63 -9.78 -3.62 -11.08
N VAL A 64 -8.80 -2.98 -11.70
CA VAL A 64 -8.37 -1.62 -11.36
C VAL A 64 -9.04 -0.66 -12.32
N LYS A 65 -9.84 0.27 -11.80
CA LYS A 65 -10.60 1.25 -12.57
C LYS A 65 -10.16 2.66 -12.20
N ARG A 66 -9.81 3.46 -13.19
CA ARG A 66 -9.45 4.87 -12.97
C ARG A 66 -10.68 5.67 -12.54
N ARG A 67 -10.49 6.53 -11.55
CA ARG A 67 -11.50 7.51 -11.09
C ARG A 67 -11.26 8.88 -11.68
N GLY A 68 -12.30 9.72 -11.67
CA GLY A 68 -12.22 11.09 -12.17
C GLY A 68 -11.29 12.03 -11.38
N ASP A 69 -10.98 11.67 -10.12
CA ASP A 69 -10.06 12.40 -9.24
C ASP A 69 -8.57 12.01 -9.42
N GLY A 70 -8.26 11.17 -10.42
CA GLY A 70 -6.91 10.68 -10.69
C GLY A 70 -6.51 9.44 -9.89
N GLY A 71 -7.29 9.03 -8.90
CA GLY A 71 -7.09 7.77 -8.17
C GLY A 71 -7.68 6.56 -8.89
N TYR A 72 -7.67 5.43 -8.21
CA TYR A 72 -8.20 4.16 -8.72
C TYR A 72 -9.07 3.45 -7.69
N ASP A 73 -10.06 2.73 -8.19
CA ASP A 73 -10.78 1.71 -7.45
C ASP A 73 -10.19 0.34 -7.76
N PHE A 74 -9.70 -0.34 -6.73
CA PHE A 74 -9.28 -1.74 -6.80
C PHE A 74 -10.48 -2.58 -6.37
N VAL A 75 -11.04 -3.33 -7.31
CA VAL A 75 -12.18 -4.20 -7.09
C VAL A 75 -11.69 -5.64 -7.04
N ASP A 76 -11.86 -6.31 -5.93
CA ASP A 76 -11.45 -7.70 -5.74
C ASP A 76 -12.49 -8.70 -6.30
N GLN A 77 -12.23 -10.00 -6.13
CA GLN A 77 -13.14 -11.07 -6.58
C GLN A 77 -14.48 -11.14 -5.83
N LYS A 78 -14.60 -10.44 -4.69
CA LYS A 78 -15.84 -10.35 -3.89
C LYS A 78 -16.61 -9.05 -4.15
N ASP A 79 -16.21 -8.31 -5.18
CA ASP A 79 -16.71 -6.98 -5.49
C ASP A 79 -16.47 -5.93 -4.38
N GLU A 80 -15.52 -6.21 -3.46
CA GLU A 80 -15.08 -5.21 -2.50
C GLU A 80 -14.22 -4.16 -3.19
N VAL A 81 -14.53 -2.89 -2.93
CA VAL A 81 -13.87 -1.75 -3.57
C VAL A 81 -12.93 -1.08 -2.58
N GLN A 82 -11.65 -1.00 -2.95
CA GLN A 82 -10.65 -0.24 -2.22
C GLN A 82 -10.19 0.95 -3.06
N PRO A 83 -10.58 2.18 -2.71
CA PRO A 83 -10.07 3.37 -3.40
C PRO A 83 -8.63 3.65 -2.97
N ILE A 84 -7.75 3.91 -3.94
CA ILE A 84 -6.34 4.24 -3.71
C ILE A 84 -5.97 5.43 -4.59
N SER A 85 -5.32 6.44 -4.01
CA SER A 85 -4.65 7.50 -4.75
C SER A 85 -3.13 7.31 -4.72
N PHE A 86 -2.45 7.61 -5.82
CA PHE A 86 -1.01 7.45 -5.96
C PHE A 86 -0.33 8.81 -6.07
N HIS A 87 0.71 9.00 -5.27
CA HIS A 87 1.43 10.27 -5.19
C HIS A 87 2.92 10.03 -5.39
N PRO A 88 3.57 10.77 -6.32
CA PRO A 88 4.99 10.56 -6.61
C PRO A 88 5.84 11.00 -5.42
N ILE A 89 6.91 10.23 -5.17
CA ILE A 89 7.97 10.57 -4.23
C ILE A 89 9.33 10.43 -4.91
N ALA A 90 10.38 10.94 -4.28
CA ALA A 90 11.73 10.83 -4.84
C ALA A 90 12.14 9.36 -5.06
N GLY A 91 13.03 9.13 -6.03
CA GLY A 91 13.51 7.79 -6.37
C GLY A 91 12.63 7.00 -7.33
N GLY A 92 11.63 7.65 -7.96
CA GLY A 92 10.74 6.99 -8.94
C GLY A 92 9.71 6.05 -8.31
N ASN A 93 9.48 6.20 -7.00
CA ASN A 93 8.45 5.47 -6.27
C ASN A 93 7.18 6.31 -6.12
N PHE A 94 6.11 5.65 -5.71
CA PHE A 94 4.81 6.26 -5.43
C PHE A 94 4.32 5.83 -4.06
N VAL A 95 3.65 6.73 -3.35
CA VAL A 95 2.87 6.38 -2.16
C VAL A 95 1.44 6.11 -2.58
N GLY A 96 0.92 4.94 -2.27
CA GLY A 96 -0.50 4.65 -2.30
C GLY A 96 -1.13 5.07 -0.98
N GLN A 97 -2.10 5.97 -1.05
CA GLN A 97 -2.92 6.43 0.07
C GLN A 97 -4.32 5.86 -0.06
N ALA A 98 -4.79 5.18 0.96
CA ALA A 98 -6.11 4.56 0.97
C ALA A 98 -6.81 4.74 2.31
N PRO A 99 -8.14 4.98 2.34
CA PRO A 99 -8.90 4.87 3.57
C PRO A 99 -8.84 3.41 4.07
N GLU A 100 -8.64 3.22 5.36
CA GLU A 100 -8.63 1.89 5.96
C GLU A 100 -10.06 1.44 6.27
N ASN A 101 -10.47 0.30 5.71
CA ASN A 101 -11.83 -0.23 5.87
C ASN A 101 -12.18 -0.43 7.35
N GLY A 102 -13.35 0.10 7.75
CA GLY A 102 -13.86 0.00 9.11
C GLY A 102 -13.14 0.89 10.14
N LYS A 103 -12.23 1.76 9.72
CA LYS A 103 -11.53 2.71 10.58
C LYS A 103 -11.56 4.13 10.00
N SER A 104 -11.64 5.14 10.86
CA SER A 104 -11.57 6.55 10.44
C SER A 104 -10.12 7.01 10.30
N ARG A 105 -9.37 6.34 9.42
CA ARG A 105 -7.95 6.64 9.17
C ARG A 105 -7.51 6.23 7.77
N TYR A 106 -6.36 6.70 7.35
CA TYR A 106 -5.72 6.39 6.07
C TYR A 106 -4.47 5.55 6.30
N ALA A 107 -4.32 4.49 5.48
CA ALA A 107 -3.12 3.67 5.43
C ALA A 107 -2.26 4.02 4.21
N TYR A 108 -0.97 3.73 4.29
CA TYR A 108 0.02 4.08 3.27
C TYR A 108 0.89 2.87 2.94
N VAL A 109 1.13 2.68 1.66
CA VAL A 109 2.09 1.71 1.12
C VAL A 109 2.92 2.37 0.02
N VAL A 110 4.13 1.87 -0.22
CA VAL A 110 4.99 2.38 -1.28
C VAL A 110 4.96 1.44 -2.47
N PHE A 111 4.88 2.02 -3.66
CA PHE A 111 4.86 1.29 -4.92
C PHE A 111 6.05 1.69 -5.79
N ARG A 112 6.59 0.71 -6.50
CA ARG A 112 7.48 0.93 -7.65
C ARG A 112 6.83 0.32 -8.89
N ILE A 113 6.61 1.14 -9.90
CA ILE A 113 6.03 0.69 -11.17
C ILE A 113 7.15 0.39 -12.16
N ALA A 114 7.13 -0.80 -12.74
CA ALA A 114 8.10 -1.25 -13.74
C ALA A 114 7.38 -2.00 -14.88
N GLY A 115 7.13 -1.31 -15.97
CA GLY A 115 6.37 -1.87 -17.09
C GLY A 115 4.94 -2.27 -16.70
N ASN A 116 4.64 -3.57 -16.78
CA ASN A 116 3.34 -4.15 -16.40
C ASN A 116 3.31 -4.65 -14.95
N GLU A 117 4.37 -4.42 -14.17
CA GLU A 117 4.46 -4.84 -12.78
C GLU A 117 4.42 -3.65 -11.82
N ALA A 118 3.78 -3.84 -10.68
CA ALA A 118 3.80 -2.91 -9.57
C ALA A 118 4.31 -3.64 -8.32
N PHE A 119 5.50 -3.32 -7.88
CA PHE A 119 6.09 -3.85 -6.65
C PHE A 119 5.57 -3.07 -5.45
N ILE A 120 5.15 -3.78 -4.40
CA ILE A 120 4.54 -3.24 -3.20
C ILE A 120 5.51 -3.40 -2.03
N TYR A 121 5.79 -2.28 -1.37
CA TYR A 121 6.62 -2.21 -0.18
C TYR A 121 5.75 -1.77 0.98
N VAL A 122 5.70 -2.57 2.04
CA VAL A 122 5.04 -2.21 3.29
C VAL A 122 6.13 -1.77 4.27
N PRO A 123 6.32 -0.46 4.48
CA PRO A 123 7.37 0.02 5.37
C PRO A 123 7.09 -0.43 6.81
N ASP A 124 8.07 -1.08 7.41
CA ASP A 124 8.01 -1.54 8.79
C ASP A 124 8.54 -0.44 9.71
N CYS A 125 7.68 0.08 10.58
CA CYS A 125 8.04 1.13 11.54
C CYS A 125 9.15 0.73 12.49
N ASP A 126 9.22 -0.54 12.87
CA ASP A 126 10.22 -1.02 13.83
C ASP A 126 11.63 -1.09 13.22
N LYS A 127 11.70 -1.19 11.89
CA LYS A 127 12.97 -1.21 11.15
C LYS A 127 13.50 0.18 10.77
N GLN A 128 12.75 1.24 11.07
CA GLN A 128 13.18 2.62 10.80
C GLN A 128 13.98 3.18 11.98
N ASP A 129 14.83 4.18 11.68
CA ASP A 129 15.53 4.95 12.72
C ASP A 129 14.52 5.74 13.57
N LYS A 130 14.29 5.31 14.79
CA LYS A 130 13.31 5.92 15.72
C LYS A 130 13.66 7.37 16.07
N ALA A 131 14.94 7.73 16.12
CA ALA A 131 15.34 9.10 16.38
C ALA A 131 15.00 10.02 15.20
N GLN A 132 15.21 9.53 13.98
CA GLN A 132 14.82 10.23 12.75
C GLN A 132 13.30 10.36 12.65
N LEU A 133 12.55 9.29 12.90
CA LEU A 133 11.08 9.33 12.90
C LEU A 133 10.53 10.39 13.85
N LYS A 134 11.05 10.47 15.09
CA LYS A 134 10.65 11.49 16.06
C LYS A 134 10.95 12.90 15.60
N LYS A 135 12.11 13.16 14.98
CA LYS A 135 12.47 14.46 14.41
C LYS A 135 11.52 14.89 13.29
N LEU A 136 10.99 13.95 12.53
CA LEU A 136 10.01 14.19 11.47
C LEU A 136 8.58 14.34 11.98
N GLY A 137 8.33 14.23 13.28
CA GLY A 137 7.01 14.38 13.87
C GLY A 137 6.15 13.12 13.89
N VAL A 138 6.77 11.94 13.69
CA VAL A 138 6.08 10.66 13.74
C VAL A 138 5.83 10.24 15.19
N ALA A 139 4.58 9.89 15.50
CA ALA A 139 4.23 9.26 16.77
C ALA A 139 4.37 7.73 16.61
N ILE A 140 5.28 7.14 17.38
CA ILE A 140 5.61 5.71 17.31
C ILE A 140 4.78 4.97 18.33
N GLY A 141 3.91 4.06 17.86
CA GLY A 141 3.18 3.09 18.67
C GLY A 141 3.92 1.78 18.79
N GLN A 142 3.25 0.74 19.31
CA GLN A 142 3.85 -0.58 19.51
C GLN A 142 4.17 -1.29 18.18
N PHE A 143 3.27 -1.15 17.19
CA PHE A 143 3.40 -1.78 15.87
C PHE A 143 3.08 -0.81 14.71
N GLU A 144 2.79 0.45 15.01
CA GLU A 144 2.29 1.42 14.06
C GLU A 144 2.99 2.77 14.19
N CYS A 145 3.10 3.49 13.09
CA CYS A 145 3.60 4.87 13.04
C CYS A 145 2.49 5.81 12.58
N LYS A 146 2.14 6.77 13.42
CA LYS A 146 1.17 7.81 13.12
C LYS A 146 1.87 9.05 12.58
N ILE A 147 1.48 9.52 11.39
CA ILE A 147 2.16 10.60 10.66
C ILE A 147 1.37 11.90 10.57
N ASP A 148 0.39 12.12 11.44
CA ASP A 148 -0.45 13.33 11.38
C ASP A 148 0.35 14.63 11.49
N ARG A 149 1.46 14.62 12.25
CA ARG A 149 2.33 15.78 12.47
C ARG A 149 3.50 15.90 11.49
N VAL A 150 3.63 14.97 10.56
CA VAL A 150 4.67 15.06 9.53
C VAL A 150 4.36 16.21 8.58
N ALA A 151 5.30 17.17 8.50
CA ALA A 151 5.11 18.39 7.70
C ALA A 151 5.26 18.16 6.21
N ASP A 152 6.21 17.31 5.80
CA ASP A 152 6.46 16.91 4.41
C ASP A 152 6.32 15.40 4.26
N PRO A 153 5.10 14.90 3.94
CA PRO A 153 4.88 13.47 3.79
C PRO A 153 5.68 12.85 2.64
N ALA A 154 5.87 13.55 1.52
CA ALA A 154 6.62 13.02 0.39
C ALA A 154 8.10 12.80 0.74
N ALA A 155 8.74 13.77 1.39
CA ALA A 155 10.11 13.62 1.88
C ALA A 155 10.21 12.53 2.96
N PHE A 156 9.22 12.43 3.85
CA PHE A 156 9.15 11.36 4.84
C PHE A 156 9.17 9.98 4.18
N PHE A 157 8.25 9.70 3.25
CA PHE A 157 8.20 8.40 2.57
C PHE A 157 9.44 8.12 1.72
N ALA A 158 10.03 9.14 1.10
CA ALA A 158 11.28 9.01 0.36
C ALA A 158 12.49 8.66 1.26
N SER A 159 12.44 9.01 2.55
CA SER A 159 13.51 8.74 3.52
C SER A 159 13.45 7.34 4.16
N LEU A 160 12.36 6.59 3.95
CA LEU A 160 12.17 5.29 4.58
C LEU A 160 13.07 4.22 3.96
N THR A 161 13.58 3.34 4.82
CA THR A 161 14.20 2.08 4.38
C THR A 161 13.10 1.10 4.01
N LEU A 162 12.94 0.82 2.72
CA LEU A 162 11.84 -0.01 2.22
C LEU A 162 12.12 -1.52 2.31
N GLY A 163 13.40 -1.93 2.29
CA GLY A 163 13.78 -3.33 2.19
C GLY A 163 13.37 -3.93 0.85
N GLU A 164 13.02 -5.22 0.87
CA GLU A 164 12.51 -5.94 -0.30
C GLU A 164 10.99 -5.76 -0.43
N PRO A 165 10.45 -5.78 -1.66
CA PRO A 165 9.00 -5.72 -1.84
C PRO A 165 8.32 -6.95 -1.23
N THR A 166 7.19 -6.75 -0.56
CA THR A 166 6.43 -7.82 0.10
C THR A 166 5.56 -8.59 -0.88
N SER A 167 5.12 -7.93 -1.93
CA SER A 167 4.25 -8.49 -2.97
C SER A 167 4.38 -7.70 -4.27
N LYS A 168 3.77 -8.18 -5.33
CA LYS A 168 3.63 -7.44 -6.59
C LYS A 168 2.28 -7.70 -7.26
N LEU A 169 1.86 -6.75 -8.06
CA LEU A 169 0.77 -6.90 -9.01
C LEU A 169 1.34 -6.99 -10.43
N VAL A 170 0.78 -7.86 -11.24
CA VAL A 170 1.15 -8.00 -12.66
C VAL A 170 -0.11 -7.78 -13.49
N ARG A 171 -0.03 -6.87 -14.46
CA ARG A 171 -1.12 -6.61 -15.40
C ARG A 171 -1.25 -7.81 -16.34
N GLU A 172 -2.48 -8.33 -16.50
CA GLU A 172 -2.84 -9.39 -17.45
C GLU A 172 -3.24 -8.84 -18.83
#